data_fc71ae6d59f942ca8c8fccbd060fb619
#
_entry.id   fc71ae6d59f942ca8c8fccbd060fb619
#
_cell.length_a   1.000
_cell.length_b   1.000
_cell.length_c   1.000
_cell.angle_alpha   90.00
_cell.angle_beta   90.00
_cell.angle_gamma   90.00
#
_symmetry.space_group_name_H-M   'P 1'
#
loop_
_entity.id
_entity.type
_entity.pdbx_description
1 polymer ?
#
loop_
_entity_poly.entity_id
_entity_poly.type
_entity_poly.pdbx_seq_one_letter_code
_entity_poly.pdbx_strand_id
1 'polypeptide(L)'
;MPVRFLRNASELADVSWETPLPVQVANAKPVPADTLLVATTTVTADANRDLLGSTSTELPTLDGCGRYRKLVWFYFRASNADTTYRVLARATDHNGAPLGAGWQLLATGTLPGEANSWGRIEIPATTDGYYDQYRIEVQRTSGDSNYNLTSKIVGVR
;
A
#
# COMPACT_ATOMS: atom_id res chain seq x y z
N MET A 1 48.05 -2.31 8.92
CA MET A 1 47.86 -2.68 7.53
C MET A 1 46.66 -1.88 6.98
N PRO A 2 46.85 -1.07 5.93
CA PRO A 2 45.71 -0.32 5.39
C PRO A 2 44.69 -1.31 4.77
N VAL A 3 43.44 -1.04 5.01
CA VAL A 3 42.36 -1.77 4.33
C VAL A 3 42.22 -1.24 2.91
N ARG A 4 42.27 -2.14 1.94
CA ARG A 4 42.19 -1.80 0.52
C ARG A 4 40.87 -2.26 -0.08
N PHE A 5 40.35 -1.54 -1.02
CA PHE A 5 39.13 -1.88 -1.77
C PHE A 5 39.38 -1.75 -3.28
N LEU A 6 38.61 -2.50 -4.06
CA LEU A 6 38.63 -2.37 -5.52
C LEU A 6 37.85 -1.13 -5.94
N ARG A 7 38.54 -0.16 -6.52
CA ARG A 7 37.96 1.06 -7.08
C ARG A 7 37.35 0.81 -8.45
N ASN A 8 37.98 -0.04 -9.22
CA ASN A 8 37.47 -0.62 -10.46
C ASN A 8 38.08 -2.01 -10.67
N ALA A 9 37.79 -2.69 -11.77
CA ALA A 9 38.24 -4.08 -12.00
C ALA A 9 39.77 -4.28 -11.97
N SER A 10 40.56 -3.23 -11.98
CA SER A 10 42.02 -3.29 -12.05
C SER A 10 42.77 -2.43 -11.05
N GLU A 11 42.07 -1.63 -10.24
CA GLU A 11 42.70 -0.66 -9.37
C GLU A 11 42.29 -0.88 -7.92
N LEU A 12 43.28 -1.03 -7.04
CA LEU A 12 43.11 -1.10 -5.59
C LEU A 12 43.45 0.25 -4.98
N ALA A 13 42.58 0.77 -4.18
CA ALA A 13 42.78 2.00 -3.43
C ALA A 13 42.78 1.75 -1.92
N ASP A 14 43.60 2.48 -1.20
CA ASP A 14 43.64 2.43 0.25
C ASP A 14 42.43 3.19 0.83
N VAL A 15 41.80 2.58 1.82
CA VAL A 15 40.72 3.23 2.57
C VAL A 15 41.34 4.08 3.66
N SER A 16 41.09 5.36 3.63
CA SER A 16 41.46 6.30 4.66
C SER A 16 40.32 7.30 4.91
N TRP A 17 40.44 8.13 5.91
CA TRP A 17 39.49 9.21 6.13
C TRP A 17 39.52 10.27 4.99
N GLU A 18 40.65 10.37 4.28
CA GLU A 18 40.81 11.24 3.09
C GLU A 18 40.30 10.58 1.82
N THR A 19 40.28 9.23 1.81
CA THR A 19 39.75 8.43 0.70
C THR A 19 38.72 7.46 1.24
N PRO A 20 37.52 7.93 1.60
CA PRO A 20 36.49 7.07 2.15
C PRO A 20 36.07 6.02 1.12
N LEU A 21 35.66 4.85 1.61
CA LEU A 21 35.05 3.83 0.75
C LEU A 21 33.99 4.49 -0.12
N PRO A 22 34.07 4.40 -1.45
CA PRO A 22 32.95 4.78 -2.27
C PRO A 22 31.78 3.91 -1.86
N VAL A 23 30.78 4.49 -1.21
CA VAL A 23 29.50 3.84 -1.05
C VAL A 23 28.90 3.79 -2.44
N GLN A 24 29.29 2.77 -3.20
CA GLN A 24 28.53 2.45 -4.39
C GLN A 24 27.16 1.95 -3.93
N VAL A 25 26.19 2.84 -4.03
CA VAL A 25 24.79 2.45 -4.18
C VAL A 25 24.58 1.96 -5.63
N ALA A 26 25.59 1.33 -6.22
CA ALA A 26 25.45 0.56 -7.43
C ALA A 26 24.73 -0.73 -7.05
N ASN A 27 23.49 -0.85 -7.46
CA ASN A 27 22.53 -1.86 -7.08
C ASN A 27 21.91 -1.61 -5.69
N ALA A 28 21.31 -0.43 -5.48
CA ALA A 28 20.23 -0.36 -4.54
C ALA A 28 19.28 -1.51 -4.92
N LYS A 29 19.33 -2.60 -4.16
CA LYS A 29 18.33 -3.67 -4.31
C LYS A 29 17.00 -2.95 -4.34
N PRO A 30 16.12 -3.27 -5.31
CA PRO A 30 14.77 -2.70 -5.29
C PRO A 30 14.26 -2.81 -3.87
N VAL A 31 13.74 -1.73 -3.32
CA VAL A 31 13.19 -1.73 -1.96
C VAL A 31 12.26 -2.94 -1.88
N PRO A 32 12.46 -3.87 -0.94
CA PRO A 32 11.66 -5.07 -0.89
C PRO A 32 10.20 -4.70 -0.81
N ALA A 33 9.42 -5.12 -1.79
CA ALA A 33 8.00 -4.86 -1.86
C ALA A 33 7.26 -6.19 -1.90
N ASP A 34 6.28 -6.32 -1.00
CA ASP A 34 5.43 -7.51 -0.92
C ASP A 34 4.08 -7.22 -1.56
N THR A 35 3.56 -8.13 -2.36
CA THR A 35 2.16 -8.08 -2.79
C THR A 35 1.28 -8.57 -1.65
N LEU A 36 0.42 -7.70 -1.14
CA LEU A 36 -0.45 -7.97 0.01
C LEU A 36 -1.85 -8.40 -0.39
N LEU A 37 -2.33 -7.90 -1.51
CA LEU A 37 -3.66 -8.19 -2.03
C LEU A 37 -3.64 -8.15 -3.56
N VAL A 38 -4.34 -9.11 -4.17
CA VAL A 38 -4.84 -9.03 -5.55
C VAL A 38 -6.27 -9.51 -5.52
N ALA A 39 -7.21 -8.65 -5.86
CA ALA A 39 -8.64 -8.96 -5.81
C ALA A 39 -9.43 -8.21 -6.89
N THR A 40 -10.57 -8.76 -7.26
CA THR A 40 -11.56 -8.07 -8.09
C THR A 40 -12.86 -7.97 -7.32
N THR A 41 -13.36 -6.75 -7.14
CA THR A 41 -14.56 -6.46 -6.38
C THR A 41 -15.62 -5.84 -7.28
N THR A 42 -16.86 -6.27 -7.15
CA THR A 42 -17.99 -5.59 -7.80
C THR A 42 -18.37 -4.37 -6.98
N VAL A 43 -18.18 -3.19 -7.57
CA VAL A 43 -18.55 -1.90 -6.98
C VAL A 43 -20.02 -1.64 -7.22
N THR A 44 -20.75 -1.37 -6.14
CA THR A 44 -22.21 -1.17 -6.16
C THR A 44 -22.57 0.17 -5.52
N ALA A 45 -23.80 0.62 -5.73
CA ALA A 45 -24.30 1.84 -5.11
C ALA A 45 -25.00 1.60 -3.77
N ASP A 46 -25.46 0.38 -3.54
CA ASP A 46 -26.29 0.00 -2.38
C ASP A 46 -25.51 -0.08 -1.07
N ALA A 47 -24.22 -0.38 -1.14
CA ALA A 47 -23.39 -0.51 0.06
C ALA A 47 -21.91 -0.22 -0.20
N ASN A 48 -21.21 0.21 0.85
CA ASN A 48 -19.75 0.14 0.89
C ASN A 48 -19.34 -1.34 0.93
N ARG A 49 -18.43 -1.70 0.04
CA ARG A 49 -17.80 -3.03 0.02
C ARG A 49 -16.31 -2.88 0.20
N ASP A 50 -15.71 -3.76 0.97
CA ASP A 50 -14.25 -3.81 1.00
C ASP A 50 -13.70 -4.39 -0.32
N LEU A 51 -12.39 -4.32 -0.52
CA LEU A 51 -11.76 -4.82 -1.75
C LEU A 51 -11.87 -6.34 -1.93
N LEU A 52 -12.33 -7.07 -0.92
CA LEU A 52 -12.65 -8.51 -0.99
C LEU A 52 -14.14 -8.75 -1.30
N GLY A 53 -14.92 -7.68 -1.45
CA GLY A 53 -16.36 -7.74 -1.76
C GLY A 53 -17.27 -7.87 -0.53
N SER A 54 -16.71 -7.84 0.68
CA SER A 54 -17.47 -7.95 1.92
C SER A 54 -18.15 -6.64 2.30
N THR A 55 -19.38 -6.73 2.76
CA THR A 55 -20.12 -5.63 3.42
C THR A 55 -19.96 -5.65 4.94
N SER A 56 -19.34 -6.70 5.50
CA SER A 56 -19.06 -6.78 6.94
C SER A 56 -18.09 -5.67 7.35
N THR A 57 -18.42 -4.95 8.40
CA THR A 57 -17.58 -3.86 8.94
C THR A 57 -16.51 -4.36 9.92
N GLU A 58 -16.51 -5.63 10.26
CA GLU A 58 -15.65 -6.20 11.29
C GLU A 58 -14.31 -6.73 10.76
N LEU A 59 -14.29 -7.17 9.51
CA LEU A 59 -13.14 -7.85 8.94
C LEU A 59 -12.16 -6.86 8.29
N PRO A 60 -10.84 -7.03 8.49
CA PRO A 60 -9.84 -6.27 7.77
C PRO A 60 -9.74 -6.73 6.30
N THR A 61 -9.42 -5.79 5.41
CA THR A 61 -8.99 -6.10 4.04
C THR A 61 -7.53 -6.57 4.02
N LEU A 62 -6.72 -5.98 4.90
CA LEU A 62 -5.31 -6.30 5.06
C LEU A 62 -4.98 -6.48 6.54
N ASP A 63 -4.11 -7.43 6.83
CA ASP A 63 -3.61 -7.72 8.18
C ASP A 63 -2.09 -7.79 8.20
N GLY A 64 -1.48 -7.60 9.38
CA GLY A 64 -0.04 -7.65 9.57
C GLY A 64 0.72 -6.54 8.83
N CYS A 65 0.12 -5.38 8.66
CA CYS A 65 0.67 -4.28 7.88
C CYS A 65 1.68 -3.42 8.63
N GLY A 66 1.80 -3.54 9.95
CA GLY A 66 2.69 -2.71 10.79
C GLY A 66 4.18 -2.78 10.43
N ARG A 67 4.58 -3.77 9.63
CA ARG A 67 5.96 -3.95 9.14
C ARG A 67 6.30 -3.16 7.87
N TYR A 68 5.32 -2.50 7.24
CA TYR A 68 5.53 -1.74 6.01
C TYR A 68 5.56 -0.25 6.29
N ARG A 69 6.52 0.45 5.68
CA ARG A 69 6.61 1.92 5.76
C ARG A 69 5.62 2.62 4.86
N LYS A 70 5.17 1.90 3.80
CA LYS A 70 4.28 2.47 2.79
C LYS A 70 3.42 1.37 2.19
N LEU A 71 2.15 1.67 2.02
CA LEU A 71 1.22 0.85 1.28
C LEU A 71 0.80 1.61 0.02
N VAL A 72 0.77 0.91 -1.11
CA VAL A 72 0.36 1.48 -2.39
C VAL A 72 -0.74 0.61 -2.98
N TRP A 73 -1.87 1.23 -3.24
CA TRP A 73 -3.00 0.59 -3.90
C TRP A 73 -3.02 0.97 -5.38
N PHE A 74 -2.83 -0.01 -6.24
CA PHE A 74 -3.04 0.07 -7.68
C PHE A 74 -4.42 -0.50 -7.98
N TYR A 75 -5.16 0.17 -8.86
CA TYR A 75 -6.47 -0.30 -9.26
C TYR A 75 -6.69 -0.13 -10.77
N PHE A 76 -7.52 -1.01 -11.33
CA PHE A 76 -8.03 -0.91 -12.68
C PHE A 76 -9.54 -0.74 -12.62
N ARG A 77 -10.06 0.28 -13.29
CA ARG A 77 -11.47 0.59 -13.35
C ARG A 77 -12.03 0.17 -14.72
N ALA A 78 -13.10 -0.60 -14.73
CA ALA A 78 -13.83 -0.94 -15.95
C ALA A 78 -14.91 0.12 -16.31
N SER A 79 -15.10 1.14 -15.48
CA SER A 79 -16.15 2.16 -15.65
C SER A 79 -15.65 3.55 -15.28
N ASN A 80 -16.27 4.57 -15.86
CA ASN A 80 -16.08 5.98 -15.46
C ASN A 80 -17.06 6.45 -14.37
N ALA A 81 -17.89 5.56 -13.84
CA ALA A 81 -18.81 5.89 -12.75
C ALA A 81 -18.05 6.43 -11.54
N ASP A 82 -18.53 7.51 -10.94
CA ASP A 82 -17.92 8.06 -9.74
C ASP A 82 -17.95 7.02 -8.62
N THR A 83 -16.79 6.81 -8.04
CA THR A 83 -16.61 5.81 -7.00
C THR A 83 -15.83 6.43 -5.86
N THR A 84 -16.47 6.49 -4.70
CA THR A 84 -15.80 6.92 -3.49
C THR A 84 -15.04 5.76 -2.87
N TYR A 85 -13.94 6.10 -2.19
CA TYR A 85 -13.21 5.14 -1.37
C TYR A 85 -13.02 5.68 0.04
N ARG A 86 -12.85 4.76 0.97
CA ARG A 86 -12.50 5.02 2.36
C ARG A 86 -11.35 4.10 2.75
N VAL A 87 -10.37 4.65 3.43
CA VAL A 87 -9.28 3.89 4.05
C VAL A 87 -9.45 4.00 5.55
N LEU A 88 -9.69 2.88 6.17
CA LEU A 88 -9.83 2.76 7.61
C LEU A 88 -8.68 1.90 8.14
N ALA A 89 -8.25 2.16 9.36
CA ALA A 89 -7.19 1.40 10.00
C ALA A 89 -7.46 1.19 11.48
N ARG A 90 -6.82 0.20 12.06
CA ARG A 90 -6.79 -0.03 13.50
C ARG A 90 -5.49 -0.70 13.91
N ALA A 91 -5.06 -0.43 15.14
CA ALA A 91 -3.96 -1.14 15.77
C ALA A 91 -4.46 -2.44 16.42
N THR A 92 -3.57 -3.40 16.54
CA THR A 92 -3.82 -4.67 17.22
C THR A 92 -2.88 -4.86 18.41
N ASP A 93 -3.26 -5.71 19.33
CA ASP A 93 -2.37 -6.18 20.38
C ASP A 93 -1.37 -7.23 19.84
N HIS A 94 -0.53 -7.75 20.71
CA HIS A 94 0.48 -8.77 20.35
C HIS A 94 -0.12 -10.12 19.89
N ASN A 95 -1.42 -10.34 20.09
CA ASN A 95 -2.14 -11.53 19.61
C ASN A 95 -2.91 -11.26 18.31
N GLY A 96 -2.84 -10.04 17.76
CA GLY A 96 -3.58 -9.64 16.57
C GLY A 96 -5.02 -9.21 16.83
N ALA A 97 -5.44 -9.11 18.10
CA ALA A 97 -6.77 -8.61 18.43
C ALA A 97 -6.81 -7.07 18.39
N PRO A 98 -7.90 -6.46 17.89
CA PRO A 98 -8.01 -5.01 17.81
C PRO A 98 -7.85 -4.32 19.17
N LEU A 99 -7.04 -3.28 19.22
CA LEU A 99 -6.95 -2.38 20.36
C LEU A 99 -8.13 -1.41 20.35
N GLY A 100 -9.19 -1.76 21.07
CA GLY A 100 -10.40 -0.95 21.17
C GLY A 100 -11.44 -1.24 20.10
N ALA A 101 -12.60 -0.58 20.22
CA ALA A 101 -13.73 -0.77 19.33
C ALA A 101 -13.64 0.17 18.13
N GLY A 102 -13.71 -0.40 16.94
CA GLY A 102 -13.93 0.35 15.71
C GLY A 102 -12.68 0.68 14.89
N TRP A 103 -12.95 1.24 13.75
CA TRP A 103 -11.97 1.66 12.76
C TRP A 103 -11.75 3.17 12.81
N GLN A 104 -10.51 3.61 12.68
CA GLN A 104 -10.16 5.00 12.47
C GLN A 104 -10.17 5.30 10.97
N LEU A 105 -10.91 6.32 10.55
CA LEU A 105 -10.88 6.80 9.17
C LEU A 105 -9.59 7.59 8.94
N LEU A 106 -8.75 7.11 8.00
CA LEU A 106 -7.50 7.77 7.63
C LEU A 106 -7.64 8.63 6.39
N ALA A 107 -8.39 8.16 5.41
CA ALA A 107 -8.58 8.87 4.15
C ALA A 107 -9.93 8.53 3.52
N THR A 108 -10.45 9.47 2.76
CA THR A 108 -11.60 9.29 1.89
C THR A 108 -11.40 10.14 0.63
N GLY A 109 -12.00 9.73 -0.46
CA GLY A 109 -11.93 10.48 -1.71
C GLY A 109 -12.69 9.79 -2.83
N THR A 110 -12.54 10.32 -4.03
CA THR A 110 -13.05 9.70 -5.25
C THR A 110 -11.90 9.06 -6.00
N LEU A 111 -12.11 7.86 -6.53
CA LEU A 111 -11.09 7.18 -7.34
C LEU A 111 -10.83 8.02 -8.61
N PRO A 112 -9.60 8.53 -8.79
CA PRO A 112 -9.25 9.26 -10.01
C PRO A 112 -9.19 8.33 -11.22
N GLY A 113 -9.33 8.90 -12.41
CA GLY A 113 -9.16 8.23 -13.69
C GLY A 113 -10.46 7.98 -14.44
N GLU A 114 -10.28 7.49 -15.66
CA GLU A 114 -11.35 7.21 -16.62
C GLU A 114 -11.63 5.70 -16.69
N ALA A 115 -12.68 5.33 -17.44
CA ALA A 115 -12.96 3.93 -17.74
C ALA A 115 -11.76 3.26 -18.46
N ASN A 116 -11.56 1.99 -18.17
CA ASN A 116 -10.47 1.17 -18.70
C ASN A 116 -9.06 1.75 -18.43
N SER A 117 -8.91 2.40 -17.31
CA SER A 117 -7.65 2.99 -16.88
C SER A 117 -7.14 2.42 -15.56
N TRP A 118 -5.82 2.47 -15.40
CA TRP A 118 -5.14 2.20 -14.14
C TRP A 118 -5.00 3.47 -13.31
N GLY A 119 -5.15 3.31 -12.02
CA GLY A 119 -4.88 4.36 -11.06
C GLY A 119 -4.02 3.87 -9.91
N ARG A 120 -3.55 4.82 -9.10
CA ARG A 120 -2.70 4.56 -7.95
C ARG A 120 -3.08 5.50 -6.81
N ILE A 121 -3.18 4.94 -5.61
CA ILE A 121 -3.35 5.68 -4.36
C ILE A 121 -2.28 5.23 -3.37
N GLU A 122 -1.58 6.17 -2.77
CA GLU A 122 -0.75 5.90 -1.61
C GLU A 122 -1.66 5.87 -0.39
N ILE A 123 -1.68 4.73 0.29
CA ILE A 123 -2.43 4.59 1.53
C ILE A 123 -1.64 5.33 2.60
N PRO A 124 -2.22 6.34 3.25
CA PRO A 124 -1.50 7.10 4.26
C PRO A 124 -1.03 6.16 5.37
N ALA A 125 0.28 6.04 5.55
CA ALA A 125 0.81 5.78 6.87
C ALA A 125 0.67 7.12 7.60
N THR A 126 -0.09 7.15 8.68
CA THR A 126 -0.15 8.37 9.46
C THR A 126 1.23 8.67 10.03
N THR A 127 1.57 9.93 10.12
CA THR A 127 2.80 10.43 10.75
C THR A 127 2.99 9.93 12.18
N ASP A 128 1.95 9.42 12.81
CA ASP A 128 1.91 9.13 14.25
C ASP A 128 1.77 7.64 14.60
N GLY A 129 1.77 6.74 13.62
CA GLY A 129 1.68 5.32 13.94
C GLY A 129 1.59 4.40 12.73
N TYR A 130 2.07 3.19 12.93
CA TYR A 130 1.87 2.09 12.01
C TYR A 130 0.67 1.30 12.48
N TYR A 131 -0.30 1.13 11.59
CA TYR A 131 -1.46 0.29 11.86
C TYR A 131 -1.22 -1.12 11.33
N ASP A 132 -1.71 -2.09 12.07
CA ASP A 132 -1.56 -3.50 11.68
C ASP A 132 -2.64 -3.94 10.71
N GLN A 133 -3.84 -3.40 10.87
CA GLN A 133 -4.98 -3.77 10.04
C GLN A 133 -5.53 -2.58 9.30
N TYR A 134 -5.84 -2.80 8.02
CA TYR A 134 -6.51 -1.82 7.16
C TYR A 134 -7.79 -2.41 6.58
N ARG A 135 -8.78 -1.55 6.44
CA ARG A 135 -9.99 -1.82 5.70
C ARG A 135 -10.15 -0.76 4.63
N ILE A 136 -10.20 -1.17 3.37
CA ILE A 136 -10.35 -0.29 2.22
C ILE A 136 -11.70 -0.59 1.59
N GLU A 137 -12.57 0.40 1.62
CA GLU A 137 -13.94 0.29 1.14
C GLU A 137 -14.14 1.13 -0.11
N VAL A 138 -15.00 0.67 -0.98
CA VAL A 138 -15.40 1.35 -2.22
C VAL A 138 -16.90 1.32 -2.37
N GLN A 139 -17.47 2.40 -2.91
CA GLN A 139 -18.89 2.53 -3.23
C GLN A 139 -19.07 3.38 -4.47
N ARG A 140 -19.92 2.97 -5.38
CA ARG A 140 -20.33 3.77 -6.53
C ARG A 140 -21.29 4.86 -6.11
N THR A 141 -21.05 6.08 -6.55
CA THR A 141 -21.89 7.27 -6.22
C THR A 141 -22.59 7.87 -7.44
N SER A 142 -22.21 7.48 -8.66
CA SER A 142 -22.89 7.84 -9.89
C SER A 142 -22.92 6.70 -10.89
N GLY A 143 -23.64 6.91 -12.02
CA GLY A 143 -23.80 5.92 -13.08
C GLY A 143 -24.83 4.83 -12.75
N ASP A 144 -25.26 4.09 -13.76
CA ASP A 144 -26.43 3.21 -13.67
C ASP A 144 -26.09 1.73 -13.46
N SER A 145 -24.84 1.34 -13.61
CA SER A 145 -24.43 -0.06 -13.58
C SER A 145 -23.29 -0.33 -12.61
N ASN A 146 -23.38 -1.44 -11.91
CA ASN A 146 -22.28 -1.99 -11.14
C ASN A 146 -21.14 -2.37 -12.09
N TYR A 147 -19.90 -2.29 -11.61
CA TYR A 147 -18.74 -2.62 -12.40
C TYR A 147 -17.67 -3.32 -11.56
N ASN A 148 -16.72 -3.96 -12.21
CA ASN A 148 -15.61 -4.62 -11.54
C ASN A 148 -14.42 -3.67 -11.39
N LEU A 149 -13.90 -3.61 -10.16
CA LEU A 149 -12.68 -2.94 -9.80
C LEU A 149 -11.62 -3.99 -9.46
N THR A 150 -10.58 -4.07 -10.26
CA THR A 150 -9.43 -4.93 -9.95
C THR A 150 -8.41 -4.15 -9.14
N SER A 151 -7.98 -4.71 -8.04
CA SER A 151 -7.10 -4.05 -7.06
C SER A 151 -5.85 -4.88 -6.81
N LYS A 152 -4.72 -4.20 -6.67
CA LYS A 152 -3.47 -4.78 -6.16
C LYS A 152 -2.89 -3.85 -5.10
N ILE A 153 -2.60 -4.37 -3.93
CA ILE A 153 -1.93 -3.62 -2.86
C ILE A 153 -0.54 -4.17 -2.64
N VAL A 154 0.40 -3.26 -2.56
CA VAL A 154 1.83 -3.54 -2.35
C VAL A 154 2.29 -2.83 -1.10
N GLY A 155 2.96 -3.58 -0.22
CA GLY A 155 3.64 -3.05 0.95
C GLY A 155 5.12 -2.86 0.67
N VAL A 156 5.65 -1.69 0.98
CA VAL A 156 7.07 -1.33 0.85
C VAL A 156 7.70 -1.28 2.22
N ARG A 157 8.78 -2.02 2.42
CA ARG A 157 9.54 -2.09 3.68
C ARG A 157 10.53 -0.96 3.87
#